data_de8141927529fc5803ec7dca5d4778de
#
_entry.id   de8141927529fc5803ec7dca5d4778de
#
_cell.length_a   1.000
_cell.length_b   1.000
_cell.length_c   1.000
_cell.angle_alpha   90.00
_cell.angle_beta   90.00
_cell.angle_gamma   90.00
#
_symmetry.space_group_name_H-M   'P 1'
#
loop_
_entity.id
_entity.type
_entity.pdbx_description
1 polymer ?
#
loop_
_entity_poly.entity_id
_entity_poly.type
_entity_poly.pdbx_seq_one_letter_code
_entity_poly.pdbx_strand_id
1 'polypeptide(L)'
;MKRIVLYILLMTAALLAPVERADVGKLRPIETVSVYRENDWVVLRTDTDDVGIGTTAIQALKNMKDSASGIIYLDTAEYLLIDKEAQDAAEELRDVLKGKVQLCLATKEIEPVDATKYLSVHGGLPQMRNWKTGQKLPALMQYGNRLIILKKDEKSS
;
A
#
# COMPACT_ATOMS: atom_id res chain seq x y z
N MET A 1 34.08 -43.10 2.90
CA MET A 1 33.17 -43.06 4.07
C MET A 1 33.02 -41.69 4.67
N LYS A 2 34.09 -40.94 4.99
CA LYS A 2 33.95 -39.56 5.60
C LYS A 2 33.11 -38.56 4.78
N ARG A 3 33.17 -38.60 3.44
CA ARG A 3 32.37 -37.71 2.57
C ARG A 3 30.89 -38.03 2.62
N ILE A 4 30.51 -39.28 2.67
CA ILE A 4 29.11 -39.73 2.75
C ILE A 4 28.48 -39.30 4.08
N VAL A 5 29.24 -39.46 5.19
CA VAL A 5 28.79 -39.01 6.51
C VAL A 5 28.57 -37.48 6.54
N LEU A 6 29.45 -36.71 5.89
CA LEU A 6 29.30 -35.26 5.80
C LEU A 6 28.04 -34.88 5.01
N TYR A 7 27.74 -35.56 3.91
CA TYR A 7 26.54 -35.31 3.12
C TYR A 7 25.27 -35.64 3.89
N ILE A 8 25.26 -36.75 4.63
CA ILE A 8 24.10 -37.11 5.46
C ILE A 8 23.90 -36.08 6.58
N LEU A 9 24.97 -35.59 7.19
CA LEU A 9 24.93 -34.57 8.24
C LEU A 9 24.42 -33.22 7.71
N LEU A 10 24.85 -32.80 6.51
CA LEU A 10 24.35 -31.59 5.84
C LEU A 10 22.87 -31.71 5.45
N MET A 11 22.45 -32.89 4.93
CA MET A 11 21.04 -33.10 4.60
C MET A 11 20.14 -33.12 5.84
N THR A 12 20.58 -33.76 6.94
CA THR A 12 19.82 -33.72 8.19
C THR A 12 19.79 -32.34 8.81
N ALA A 13 20.87 -31.56 8.75
CA ALA A 13 20.88 -30.17 9.19
C ALA A 13 19.94 -29.29 8.36
N ALA A 14 19.88 -29.49 7.03
CA ALA A 14 18.95 -28.77 6.15
C ALA A 14 17.47 -29.14 6.40
N LEU A 15 17.20 -30.41 6.75
CA LEU A 15 15.85 -30.89 7.09
C LEU A 15 15.39 -30.44 8.49
N LEU A 16 16.34 -30.21 9.40
CA LEU A 16 16.07 -29.71 10.75
C LEU A 16 16.18 -28.20 10.88
N ALA A 17 16.64 -27.50 9.82
CA ALA A 17 16.64 -26.06 9.81
C ALA A 17 15.20 -25.57 10.03
N PRO A 18 14.96 -24.70 11.02
CA PRO A 18 13.65 -24.12 11.23
C PRO A 18 13.30 -23.30 9.98
N VAL A 19 12.52 -23.88 9.08
CA VAL A 19 11.89 -23.12 8.02
C VAL A 19 10.85 -22.27 8.73
N GLU A 20 11.14 -20.99 8.91
CA GLU A 20 10.12 -20.01 9.31
C GLU A 20 9.06 -20.02 8.21
N ARG A 21 8.09 -20.89 8.37
CA ARG A 21 6.89 -20.88 7.53
C ARG A 21 6.11 -19.65 7.96
N ALA A 22 6.20 -18.59 7.17
CA ALA A 22 5.23 -17.52 7.27
C ALA A 22 3.86 -18.19 7.18
N ASP A 23 3.08 -18.08 8.25
CA ASP A 23 1.73 -18.65 8.30
C ASP A 23 0.89 -17.85 7.29
N VAL A 24 0.71 -18.44 6.11
CA VAL A 24 -0.01 -17.79 4.99
C VAL A 24 -1.42 -17.38 5.42
N GLY A 25 -2.00 -18.10 6.40
CA GLY A 25 -3.30 -17.73 6.99
C GLY A 25 -3.29 -16.42 7.77
N LYS A 26 -2.11 -15.88 8.10
CA LYS A 26 -1.96 -14.58 8.77
C LYS A 26 -1.61 -13.44 7.82
N LEU A 27 -1.40 -13.72 6.52
CA LEU A 27 -1.18 -12.68 5.53
C LEU A 27 -2.48 -11.91 5.31
N ARG A 28 -2.39 -10.59 5.43
CA ARG A 28 -3.49 -9.66 5.11
C ARG A 28 -3.11 -8.94 3.82
N PRO A 29 -3.65 -9.40 2.67
CA PRO A 29 -3.43 -8.73 1.39
C PRO A 29 -4.12 -7.37 1.42
N ILE A 30 -3.39 -6.33 1.06
CA ILE A 30 -3.88 -4.96 0.99
C ILE A 30 -4.01 -4.59 -0.48
N GLU A 31 -5.19 -4.16 -0.89
CA GLU A 31 -5.43 -3.67 -2.26
C GLU A 31 -5.34 -2.15 -2.35
N THR A 32 -5.81 -1.44 -1.33
CA THR A 32 -5.80 0.02 -1.30
C THR A 32 -5.18 0.56 -0.02
N VAL A 33 -4.27 1.51 -0.20
CA VAL A 33 -3.69 2.30 0.88
C VAL A 33 -4.14 3.75 0.71
N SER A 34 -4.57 4.41 1.76
CA SER A 34 -4.76 5.85 1.80
C SER A 34 -3.71 6.52 2.67
N VAL A 35 -3.24 7.68 2.23
CA VAL A 35 -2.31 8.53 2.98
C VAL A 35 -2.88 9.93 3.08
N TYR A 36 -2.98 10.44 4.30
CA TYR A 36 -3.43 11.79 4.58
C TYR A 36 -2.66 12.39 5.76
N ARG A 37 -2.78 13.72 5.91
CA ARG A 37 -2.23 14.43 7.07
C ARG A 37 -3.34 14.80 8.04
N GLU A 38 -3.05 14.65 9.30
CA GLU A 38 -3.89 15.13 10.38
C GLU A 38 -2.99 15.92 11.36
N ASN A 39 -3.07 17.25 11.29
CA ASN A 39 -2.09 18.16 11.90
C ASN A 39 -0.67 17.84 11.40
N ASP A 40 0.25 17.54 12.30
CA ASP A 40 1.65 17.18 11.99
C ASP A 40 1.87 15.68 11.76
N TRP A 41 0.80 14.88 11.80
CA TRP A 41 0.87 13.43 11.69
C TRP A 41 0.51 12.95 10.28
N VAL A 42 1.27 12.02 9.78
CA VAL A 42 0.92 11.22 8.61
C VAL A 42 0.12 10.02 9.08
N VAL A 43 -1.03 9.81 8.48
CA VAL A 43 -1.92 8.69 8.76
C VAL A 43 -2.01 7.82 7.52
N LEU A 44 -1.78 6.53 7.69
CA LEU A 44 -2.03 5.50 6.68
C LEU A 44 -3.23 4.67 7.10
N ARG A 45 -4.12 4.41 6.16
CA ARG A 45 -5.25 3.47 6.32
C ARG A 45 -5.28 2.50 5.16
N THR A 46 -5.77 1.30 5.40
CA THR A 46 -5.90 0.26 4.39
C THR A 46 -7.36 -0.16 4.24
N ASP A 47 -7.67 -0.84 3.14
CA ASP A 47 -8.97 -1.46 2.90
C ASP A 47 -9.30 -2.61 3.84
N THR A 48 -8.35 -3.04 4.65
CA THR A 48 -8.53 -4.03 5.72
C THR A 48 -8.66 -3.41 7.11
N ASP A 49 -8.93 -2.10 7.18
CA ASP A 49 -9.09 -1.31 8.42
C ASP A 49 -7.83 -1.20 9.31
N ASP A 50 -6.65 -1.55 8.78
CA ASP A 50 -5.41 -1.30 9.51
C ASP A 50 -5.04 0.18 9.39
N VAL A 51 -4.62 0.75 10.53
CA VAL A 51 -4.27 2.17 10.64
C VAL A 51 -2.87 2.31 11.23
N GLY A 52 -2.08 3.20 10.66
CA GLY A 52 -0.79 3.58 11.19
C GLY A 52 -0.64 5.10 11.23
N ILE A 53 -0.04 5.60 12.29
CA ILE A 53 0.19 7.02 12.51
C ILE A 53 1.67 7.23 12.79
N GLY A 54 2.27 8.25 12.18
CA GLY A 54 3.68 8.59 12.36
C GLY A 54 3.97 10.00 11.89
N THR A 55 5.18 10.50 12.14
CA THR A 55 5.62 11.81 11.62
C THR A 55 6.02 11.73 10.14
N THR A 56 6.31 10.52 9.66
CA THR A 56 6.60 10.21 8.25
C THR A 56 5.74 9.02 7.80
N ALA A 57 5.58 8.83 6.50
CA ALA A 57 4.83 7.69 5.96
C ALA A 57 5.50 6.35 6.31
N ILE A 58 6.83 6.30 6.32
CA ILE A 58 7.57 5.10 6.71
C ILE A 58 7.35 4.76 8.17
N GLN A 59 7.34 5.75 9.06
CA GLN A 59 7.04 5.52 10.49
C GLN A 59 5.60 5.09 10.70
N ALA A 60 4.64 5.73 10.02
CA ALA A 60 3.24 5.34 10.06
C ALA A 60 3.06 3.88 9.59
N LEU A 61 3.73 3.49 8.51
CA LEU A 61 3.70 2.11 8.02
C LEU A 61 4.30 1.11 9.02
N LYS A 62 5.41 1.47 9.66
CA LYS A 62 6.00 0.63 10.71
C LYS A 62 5.01 0.43 11.86
N ASN A 63 4.44 1.52 12.37
CA ASN A 63 3.49 1.48 13.46
C ASN A 63 2.22 0.67 13.09
N MET A 64 1.76 0.78 11.85
CA MET A 64 0.65 -0.04 11.32
C MET A 64 1.00 -1.54 11.34
N LYS A 65 2.20 -1.91 10.88
CA LYS A 65 2.66 -3.30 10.89
C LYS A 65 2.82 -3.86 12.31
N ASP A 66 3.29 -3.04 13.23
CA ASP A 66 3.51 -3.44 14.62
C ASP A 66 2.19 -3.61 15.40
N SER A 67 1.13 -2.90 15.01
CA SER A 67 -0.20 -2.95 15.64
C SER A 67 -1.18 -3.92 14.99
N ALA A 68 -0.90 -4.36 13.76
CA ALA A 68 -1.81 -5.22 13.01
C ALA A 68 -1.92 -6.62 13.64
N SER A 69 -3.12 -7.19 13.57
CA SER A 69 -3.39 -8.57 14.04
C SER A 69 -2.82 -9.66 13.13
N GLY A 70 -2.22 -9.29 12.00
CA GLY A 70 -1.63 -10.18 11.00
C GLY A 70 -0.47 -9.51 10.27
N ILE A 71 0.09 -10.21 9.30
CA ILE A 71 1.19 -9.70 8.49
C ILE A 71 0.62 -8.82 7.37
N ILE A 72 0.86 -7.52 7.42
CA ILE A 72 0.49 -6.58 6.36
C ILE A 72 1.29 -6.89 5.09
N TYR A 73 0.60 -7.29 4.03
CA TYR A 73 1.21 -7.66 2.76
C TYR A 73 0.88 -6.62 1.67
N LEU A 74 1.81 -5.67 1.48
CA LEU A 74 1.65 -4.54 0.55
C LEU A 74 1.95 -4.88 -0.92
N ASP A 75 2.50 -6.05 -1.18
CA ASP A 75 2.85 -6.47 -2.55
C ASP A 75 1.62 -6.63 -3.46
N THR A 76 0.44 -6.77 -2.86
CA THR A 76 -0.85 -6.83 -3.53
C THR A 76 -1.47 -5.46 -3.77
N ALA A 77 -0.91 -4.38 -3.20
CA ALA A 77 -1.46 -3.05 -3.34
C ALA A 77 -1.60 -2.65 -4.83
N GLU A 78 -2.78 -2.20 -5.17
CA GLU A 78 -3.15 -1.76 -6.51
C GLU A 78 -3.42 -0.26 -6.57
N TYR A 79 -3.87 0.33 -5.47
CA TYR A 79 -4.26 1.74 -5.40
C TYR A 79 -3.62 2.45 -4.22
N LEU A 80 -3.19 3.70 -4.44
CA LEU A 80 -2.79 4.64 -3.41
C LEU A 80 -3.64 5.90 -3.52
N LEU A 81 -4.44 6.14 -2.50
CA LEU A 81 -5.24 7.35 -2.33
C LEU A 81 -4.39 8.38 -1.60
N ILE A 82 -4.24 9.55 -2.17
CA ILE A 82 -3.35 10.58 -1.65
C ILE A 82 -4.17 11.83 -1.32
N ASP A 83 -4.17 12.25 -0.07
CA ASP A 83 -4.68 13.56 0.28
C ASP A 83 -3.79 14.65 -0.33
N LYS A 84 -4.39 15.77 -0.73
CA LYS A 84 -3.68 16.88 -1.37
C LYS A 84 -2.49 17.38 -0.55
N GLU A 85 -2.60 17.35 0.78
CA GLU A 85 -1.59 17.82 1.72
C GLU A 85 -0.56 16.74 2.09
N ALA A 86 -0.73 15.51 1.61
CA ALA A 86 0.12 14.36 1.93
C ALA A 86 0.92 13.84 0.72
N GLN A 87 1.11 14.64 -0.32
CA GLN A 87 1.81 14.19 -1.53
C GLN A 87 3.30 13.90 -1.27
N ASP A 88 3.93 14.62 -0.37
CA ASP A 88 5.30 14.37 0.08
C ASP A 88 5.41 13.03 0.85
N ALA A 89 4.44 12.74 1.71
CA ALA A 89 4.37 11.47 2.41
C ALA A 89 4.12 10.30 1.45
N ALA A 90 3.34 10.50 0.39
CA ALA A 90 3.15 9.49 -0.66
C ALA A 90 4.44 9.18 -1.42
N GLU A 91 5.33 10.18 -1.61
CA GLU A 91 6.64 9.97 -2.22
C GLU A 91 7.51 9.02 -1.39
N GLU A 92 7.47 9.10 -0.06
CA GLU A 92 8.20 8.20 0.83
C GLU A 92 7.78 6.73 0.66
N LEU A 93 6.55 6.46 0.21
CA LEU A 93 6.04 5.11 -0.02
C LEU A 93 6.49 4.50 -1.35
N ARG A 94 7.18 5.26 -2.21
CA ARG A 94 7.61 4.82 -3.55
C ARG A 94 8.47 3.57 -3.52
N ASP A 95 9.39 3.49 -2.56
CA ASP A 95 10.31 2.37 -2.44
C ASP A 95 9.69 1.14 -1.75
N VAL A 96 8.53 1.33 -1.13
CA VAL A 96 7.81 0.28 -0.41
C VAL A 96 6.70 -0.33 -1.26
N LEU A 97 6.00 0.52 -2.01
CA LEU A 97 4.92 0.10 -2.90
C LEU A 97 5.48 -0.28 -4.28
N LYS A 98 4.85 -1.26 -4.92
CA LYS A 98 5.24 -1.64 -6.29
C LYS A 98 4.95 -0.50 -7.27
N GLY A 99 5.85 -0.30 -8.23
CA GLY A 99 5.70 0.75 -9.24
C GLY A 99 4.43 0.68 -10.11
N LYS A 100 3.71 -0.44 -10.08
CA LYS A 100 2.42 -0.63 -10.76
C LYS A 100 1.23 0.00 -10.03
N VAL A 101 1.38 0.35 -8.75
CA VAL A 101 0.32 0.95 -7.94
C VAL A 101 -0.21 2.19 -8.63
N GLN A 102 -1.53 2.28 -8.74
CA GLN A 102 -2.25 3.37 -9.38
C GLN A 102 -2.57 4.47 -8.36
N LEU A 103 -2.45 5.73 -8.77
CA LEU A 103 -2.53 6.88 -7.89
C LEU A 103 -3.74 7.75 -8.20
N CYS A 104 -4.44 8.23 -7.18
CA CYS A 104 -5.40 9.31 -7.29
C CYS A 104 -5.40 10.18 -6.03
N LEU A 105 -5.81 11.44 -6.20
CA LEU A 105 -6.12 12.29 -5.06
C LEU A 105 -7.44 11.84 -4.44
N ALA A 106 -7.50 11.83 -3.13
CA ALA A 106 -8.72 11.54 -2.38
C ALA A 106 -8.70 12.30 -1.07
N THR A 107 -9.88 12.66 -0.56
CA THR A 107 -9.99 13.23 0.79
C THR A 107 -10.01 12.11 1.82
N LYS A 108 -9.70 12.45 3.08
CA LYS A 108 -9.68 11.49 4.19
C LYS A 108 -11.03 10.84 4.51
N GLU A 109 -12.12 11.44 4.05
CA GLU A 109 -13.48 10.92 4.23
C GLU A 109 -13.79 9.71 3.34
N ILE A 110 -12.98 9.50 2.28
CA ILE A 110 -13.18 8.34 1.39
C ILE A 110 -12.55 7.11 2.03
N GLU A 111 -13.40 6.15 2.37
CA GLU A 111 -12.95 4.89 2.94
C GLU A 111 -12.21 4.05 1.89
N PRO A 112 -11.02 3.50 2.22
CA PRO A 112 -10.24 2.70 1.28
C PRO A 112 -11.01 1.53 0.69
N VAL A 113 -11.84 0.86 1.48
CA VAL A 113 -12.66 -0.29 1.03
C VAL A 113 -13.67 0.10 -0.05
N ASP A 114 -14.28 1.27 0.04
CA ASP A 114 -15.23 1.76 -0.96
C ASP A 114 -14.51 2.25 -2.21
N ALA A 115 -13.35 2.88 -2.03
CA ALA A 115 -12.48 3.26 -3.14
C ALA A 115 -12.01 2.03 -3.92
N THR A 116 -11.61 0.94 -3.25
CA THR A 116 -11.20 -0.33 -3.90
C THR A 116 -12.30 -0.84 -4.82
N LYS A 117 -13.53 -0.95 -4.31
CA LYS A 117 -14.70 -1.43 -5.10
C LYS A 117 -14.94 -0.56 -6.33
N TYR A 118 -14.82 0.76 -6.18
CA TYR A 118 -15.05 1.69 -7.28
C TYR A 118 -13.92 1.65 -8.31
N LEU A 119 -12.66 1.69 -7.85
CA LEU A 119 -11.48 1.77 -8.71
C LEU A 119 -11.23 0.46 -9.48
N SER A 120 -11.58 -0.69 -8.92
CA SER A 120 -11.47 -1.98 -9.62
C SER A 120 -12.29 -2.04 -10.92
N VAL A 121 -13.36 -1.25 -10.99
CA VAL A 121 -14.24 -1.18 -12.18
C VAL A 121 -13.82 -0.02 -13.11
N HIS A 122 -13.25 1.07 -12.56
CA HIS A 122 -13.01 2.32 -13.29
C HIS A 122 -11.53 2.60 -13.57
N GLY A 123 -10.66 1.62 -13.61
CA GLY A 123 -9.21 1.71 -13.75
C GLY A 123 -8.64 2.77 -14.72
N GLY A 124 -7.37 2.69 -15.01
CA GLY A 124 -6.68 3.62 -15.94
C GLY A 124 -6.16 4.89 -15.28
N LEU A 125 -5.75 4.78 -14.01
CA LEU A 125 -5.09 5.84 -13.25
C LEU A 125 -3.58 5.85 -13.51
N PRO A 126 -2.89 6.99 -13.28
CA PRO A 126 -1.43 7.06 -13.35
C PRO A 126 -0.77 6.07 -12.40
N GLN A 127 0.31 5.44 -12.83
CA GLN A 127 1.08 4.50 -12.01
C GLN A 127 2.20 5.20 -11.25
N MET A 128 2.51 4.72 -10.04
CA MET A 128 3.56 5.22 -9.15
C MET A 128 4.90 5.39 -9.87
N ARG A 129 5.31 4.42 -10.70
CA ARG A 129 6.57 4.47 -11.44
C ARG A 129 6.71 5.66 -12.39
N ASN A 130 5.58 6.18 -12.89
CA ASN A 130 5.53 7.28 -13.85
C ASN A 130 5.20 8.62 -13.19
N TRP A 131 4.81 8.61 -11.94
CA TRP A 131 4.41 9.82 -11.22
C TRP A 131 5.63 10.57 -10.69
N LYS A 132 5.54 11.90 -10.75
CA LYS A 132 6.50 12.84 -10.14
C LYS A 132 5.77 13.70 -9.14
N THR A 133 6.42 14.02 -8.02
CA THR A 133 5.87 14.91 -7.01
C THR A 133 5.49 16.25 -7.63
N GLY A 134 4.29 16.73 -7.31
CA GLY A 134 3.72 17.93 -7.91
C GLY A 134 2.99 17.72 -9.25
N GLN A 135 3.05 16.52 -9.82
CA GLN A 135 2.23 16.19 -10.99
C GLN A 135 0.75 16.11 -10.61
N LYS A 136 -0.12 16.69 -11.45
CA LYS A 136 -1.57 16.62 -11.25
C LYS A 136 -2.06 15.18 -11.38
N LEU A 137 -2.72 14.69 -10.34
CA LEU A 137 -3.37 13.39 -10.32
C LEU A 137 -4.88 13.55 -10.53
N PRO A 138 -5.55 12.53 -11.09
CA PRO A 138 -7.00 12.44 -11.06
C PRO A 138 -7.51 12.51 -9.62
N ALA A 139 -8.66 13.11 -9.40
CA ALA A 139 -9.25 13.21 -8.08
C ALA A 139 -10.45 12.28 -7.95
N LEU A 140 -10.44 11.44 -6.91
CA LEU A 140 -11.59 10.68 -6.47
C LEU A 140 -12.39 11.56 -5.50
N MET A 141 -13.65 11.78 -5.81
CA MET A 141 -14.54 12.62 -5.01
C MET A 141 -15.80 11.86 -4.66
N GLN A 142 -16.32 12.14 -3.49
CA GLN A 142 -17.63 11.64 -3.07
C GLN A 142 -18.71 12.71 -3.36
N TYR A 143 -19.72 12.31 -4.11
CA TYR A 143 -20.90 13.13 -4.38
C TYR A 143 -22.16 12.38 -3.91
N GLY A 144 -22.70 12.77 -2.77
CA GLY A 144 -23.72 11.97 -2.07
C GLY A 144 -23.19 10.59 -1.72
N ASN A 145 -23.88 9.55 -2.16
CA ASN A 145 -23.48 8.14 -1.94
C ASN A 145 -22.68 7.55 -3.12
N ARG A 146 -22.17 8.38 -4.03
CA ARG A 146 -21.43 7.91 -5.22
C ARG A 146 -20.02 8.45 -5.22
N LEU A 147 -19.07 7.59 -5.63
CA LEU A 147 -17.70 8.01 -5.95
C LEU A 147 -17.62 8.39 -7.43
N ILE A 148 -16.84 9.42 -7.73
CA ILE A 148 -16.63 9.93 -9.09
C ILE A 148 -15.15 10.23 -9.26
N ILE A 149 -14.54 9.76 -10.36
CA ILE A 149 -13.19 10.16 -10.76
C ILE A 149 -13.27 11.39 -11.68
N LEU A 150 -12.69 12.49 -11.25
CA LEU A 150 -12.46 13.66 -12.09
C LEU A 150 -11.12 13.46 -12.82
N LYS A 151 -11.20 12.99 -14.06
CA LYS A 151 -10.06 13.01 -14.98
C LYS A 151 -10.02 14.39 -15.60
N LYS A 152 -8.91 15.12 -15.43
CA LYS A 152 -8.74 16.39 -16.13
C LYS A 152 -8.50 16.06 -17.61
N ASP A 153 -9.39 16.52 -18.48
CA ASP A 153 -9.19 16.44 -19.93
C ASP A 153 -7.84 17.08 -20.31
N GLU A 154 -7.01 16.32 -21.01
CA GLU A 154 -5.73 16.78 -21.58
C GLU A 154 -5.91 17.74 -22.78
N LYS A 155 -7.08 18.35 -22.93
CA LYS A 155 -7.36 19.30 -24.00
C LYS A 155 -7.50 20.70 -23.47
N SER A 156 -6.36 21.35 -23.23
CA SER A 156 -6.23 22.79 -23.25
C SER A 156 -4.75 23.15 -23.41
N SER A 157 -4.26 23.01 -24.62
CA SER A 157 -3.06 23.72 -25.11
C SER A 157 -3.51 24.82 -25.99
#